data_6f6d1c5c4dac6f73a4c89220e075dd59
#
_entry.id   6f6d1c5c4dac6f73a4c89220e075dd59
#
_cell.length_a   1.000
_cell.length_b   1.000
_cell.length_c   1.000
_cell.angle_alpha   90.00
_cell.angle_beta   90.00
_cell.angle_gamma   90.00
#
_symmetry.space_group_name_H-M   'P 1'
#
loop_
_entity.id
_entity.type
_entity.pdbx_description
1 polymer ?
#
loop_
_entity_poly.entity_id
_entity_poly.type
_entity_poly.pdbx_seq_one_letter_code
_entity_poly.pdbx_strand_id
1 'polypeptide(L)'
;MKRLVYFMGGVLVIIVMLGILSVKLSADTGKSTLKNQLTIYNWGDYIDDSLLKKFEKETGYKVNYVTFDSNEAMYTKIKQGGTTYDIAIPSEYMIDKMISENLLVKLDKKKLTGFDNIDKRFIHQSFDPENDYSIPYFWGTVGIVYNDKFVKQAPQHWDDLWSSDYRDNIMLVDGAREVIGMALNAQHDSLNSTDMGKLNLAYNHLKELTPNVKAIVADEIKQYMINNEAAAAVTFSGEAAEMVAENKHLHYMVPSEGSNLWFDNIVIPKTAKNYAAAYAFINFMLEPKNAAQNAEYVGYATPNVKAESLLPAKIRNDKQFYPDNQVIKNLEVYKNLGPDWLGIYNDLFLQFKMYRK
;
A
#
# COMPACT_ATOMS: atom_id res chain seq x y z
N MET A 1 46.48 54.75 -1.80
CA MET A 1 45.86 53.96 -0.70
C MET A 1 44.41 54.34 -0.41
N LYS A 2 44.07 55.64 -0.16
CA LYS A 2 42.67 56.03 0.19
C LYS A 2 41.63 55.64 -0.89
N ARG A 3 41.90 55.78 -2.19
CA ARG A 3 40.97 55.43 -3.27
C ARG A 3 40.70 53.90 -3.34
N LEU A 4 41.69 53.07 -3.02
CA LEU A 4 41.54 51.60 -3.00
C LEU A 4 40.62 51.15 -1.82
N VAL A 5 40.76 51.81 -0.66
CA VAL A 5 39.93 51.56 0.53
C VAL A 5 38.46 51.90 0.26
N TYR A 6 38.18 53.02 -0.41
CA TYR A 6 36.81 53.40 -0.78
C TYR A 6 36.20 52.42 -1.83
N PHE A 7 37.02 51.97 -2.78
CA PHE A 7 36.56 50.98 -3.77
C PHE A 7 36.27 49.64 -3.12
N MET A 8 37.15 49.12 -2.25
CA MET A 8 36.89 47.90 -1.47
C MET A 8 35.66 47.99 -0.57
N GLY A 9 35.46 49.17 0.09
CA GLY A 9 34.26 49.42 0.88
C GLY A 9 32.97 49.37 0.06
N GLY A 10 32.98 49.96 -1.14
CA GLY A 10 31.84 49.89 -2.06
C GLY A 10 31.51 48.49 -2.52
N VAL A 11 32.53 47.68 -2.85
CA VAL A 11 32.34 46.27 -3.25
C VAL A 11 31.77 45.45 -2.10
N LEU A 12 32.25 45.67 -0.88
CA LEU A 12 31.75 44.95 0.30
C LEU A 12 30.26 45.25 0.59
N VAL A 13 29.84 46.52 0.44
CA VAL A 13 28.44 46.93 0.59
C VAL A 13 27.55 46.26 -0.46
N ILE A 14 28.01 46.19 -1.71
CA ILE A 14 27.28 45.50 -2.80
C ILE A 14 27.14 44.00 -2.50
N ILE A 15 28.19 43.34 -2.03
CA ILE A 15 28.14 41.91 -1.68
C ILE A 15 27.15 41.65 -0.54
N VAL A 16 27.14 42.51 0.49
CA VAL A 16 26.20 42.40 1.61
C VAL A 16 24.75 42.64 1.14
N MET A 17 24.52 43.65 0.29
CA MET A 17 23.18 43.87 -0.30
C MET A 17 22.70 42.71 -1.15
N LEU A 18 23.56 42.14 -2.00
CA LEU A 18 23.23 40.97 -2.79
C LEU A 18 22.95 39.74 -1.91
N GLY A 19 23.72 39.56 -0.82
CA GLY A 19 23.47 38.51 0.16
C GLY A 19 22.13 38.67 0.85
N ILE A 20 21.77 39.88 1.29
CA ILE A 20 20.45 40.14 1.91
C ILE A 20 19.32 39.96 0.89
N LEU A 21 19.51 40.38 -0.36
CA LEU A 21 18.52 40.22 -1.42
C LEU A 21 18.31 38.76 -1.78
N SER A 22 19.40 37.98 -1.85
CA SER A 22 19.30 36.53 -2.12
C SER A 22 18.59 35.78 -0.99
N VAL A 23 18.84 36.11 0.27
CA VAL A 23 18.14 35.51 1.42
C VAL A 23 16.65 35.89 1.43
N LYS A 24 16.31 37.15 1.14
CA LYS A 24 14.90 37.57 1.04
C LYS A 24 14.18 36.89 -0.13
N LEU A 25 14.79 36.84 -1.32
CA LEU A 25 14.21 36.14 -2.48
C LEU A 25 14.06 34.66 -2.23
N SER A 26 15.02 33.98 -1.61
CA SER A 26 14.92 32.57 -1.24
C SER A 26 13.85 32.33 -0.17
N ALA A 27 13.67 33.23 0.77
CA ALA A 27 12.64 33.13 1.81
C ALA A 27 11.22 33.38 1.27
N ASP A 28 11.04 34.28 0.32
CA ASP A 28 9.75 34.58 -0.29
C ASP A 28 9.34 33.52 -1.33
N THR A 29 10.29 33.06 -2.16
CA THR A 29 10.02 31.96 -3.10
C THR A 29 9.76 30.65 -2.37
N GLY A 30 10.50 30.33 -1.31
CA GLY A 30 10.27 29.14 -0.50
C GLY A 30 8.92 29.11 0.22
N LYS A 31 8.48 30.26 0.76
CA LYS A 31 7.17 30.35 1.43
C LYS A 31 6.00 30.36 0.46
N SER A 32 6.14 30.93 -0.73
CA SER A 32 5.10 30.95 -1.77
C SER A 32 4.93 29.58 -2.42
N THR A 33 6.02 28.87 -2.69
CA THR A 33 5.97 27.51 -3.27
C THR A 33 5.36 26.50 -2.31
N LEU A 34 5.72 26.52 -1.02
CA LEU A 34 5.16 25.60 -0.01
C LEU A 34 3.66 25.80 0.21
N LYS A 35 3.13 27.03 0.08
CA LYS A 35 1.70 27.29 0.24
C LYS A 35 0.84 26.70 -0.89
N ASN A 36 1.41 26.55 -2.08
CA ASN A 36 0.69 26.04 -3.26
C ASN A 36 1.13 24.62 -3.66
N GLN A 37 1.94 23.96 -2.85
CA GLN A 37 2.42 22.60 -3.12
C GLN A 37 1.76 21.60 -2.18
N LEU A 38 1.37 20.45 -2.71
CA LEU A 38 0.96 19.25 -1.98
C LEU A 38 1.99 18.16 -2.21
N THR A 39 2.61 17.67 -1.15
CA THR A 39 3.52 16.52 -1.25
C THR A 39 2.80 15.25 -0.82
N ILE A 40 2.64 14.33 -1.75
CA ILE A 40 2.01 13.02 -1.56
C ILE A 40 3.11 11.96 -1.52
N TYR A 41 3.09 11.11 -0.50
CA TYR A 41 4.01 9.99 -0.32
C TYR A 41 3.21 8.69 -0.43
N ASN A 42 3.34 7.99 -1.55
CA ASN A 42 2.50 6.86 -1.92
C ASN A 42 3.35 5.67 -2.43
N TRP A 43 2.71 4.56 -2.68
CA TRP A 43 3.29 3.43 -3.40
C TRP A 43 3.58 3.79 -4.85
N GLY A 44 4.46 3.03 -5.52
CA GLY A 44 4.63 3.11 -6.97
C GLY A 44 3.34 2.65 -7.68
N ASP A 45 3.06 3.20 -8.86
CA ASP A 45 1.92 2.85 -9.75
C ASP A 45 0.55 2.75 -9.05
N TYR A 46 0.30 3.62 -8.07
CA TYR A 46 -0.85 3.54 -7.15
C TYR A 46 -1.86 4.67 -7.30
N ILE A 47 -1.74 5.44 -8.38
CA ILE A 47 -2.68 6.49 -8.77
C ILE A 47 -2.59 6.75 -10.28
N ASP A 48 -3.72 7.03 -10.90
CA ASP A 48 -3.77 7.53 -12.28
C ASP A 48 -3.18 8.95 -12.36
N ASP A 49 -2.07 9.11 -13.05
CA ASP A 49 -1.40 10.41 -13.26
C ASP A 49 -2.30 11.49 -13.83
N SER A 50 -3.33 11.11 -14.58
CA SER A 50 -4.30 12.06 -15.11
C SER A 50 -5.15 12.70 -14.01
N LEU A 51 -5.40 12.00 -12.90
CA LEU A 51 -6.07 12.53 -11.71
C LEU A 51 -5.21 13.56 -10.99
N LEU A 52 -3.87 13.36 -10.92
CA LEU A 52 -2.97 14.37 -10.36
C LEU A 52 -3.03 15.67 -11.17
N LYS A 53 -2.98 15.56 -12.50
CA LYS A 53 -3.11 16.72 -13.41
C LYS A 53 -4.46 17.39 -13.30
N LYS A 54 -5.54 16.59 -13.16
CA LYS A 54 -6.90 17.09 -12.95
C LYS A 54 -7.00 17.85 -11.62
N PHE A 55 -6.48 17.28 -10.54
CA PHE A 55 -6.43 17.93 -9.22
C PHE A 55 -5.70 19.27 -9.27
N GLU A 56 -4.52 19.32 -9.89
CA GLU A 56 -3.76 20.56 -10.06
C GLU A 56 -4.56 21.63 -10.83
N LYS A 57 -5.26 21.22 -11.90
CA LYS A 57 -6.08 22.13 -12.72
C LYS A 57 -7.28 22.69 -11.97
N GLU A 58 -7.95 21.85 -11.17
CA GLU A 58 -9.18 22.23 -10.45
C GLU A 58 -8.89 23.06 -9.21
N THR A 59 -7.77 22.79 -8.52
CA THR A 59 -7.48 23.40 -7.22
C THR A 59 -6.41 24.47 -7.25
N GLY A 60 -5.56 24.48 -8.27
CA GLY A 60 -4.39 25.35 -8.37
C GLY A 60 -3.18 24.89 -7.53
N TYR A 61 -3.32 23.84 -6.72
CA TYR A 61 -2.17 23.25 -6.03
C TYR A 61 -1.26 22.51 -7.00
N LYS A 62 0.05 22.53 -6.75
CA LYS A 62 1.03 21.73 -7.46
C LYS A 62 1.34 20.46 -6.69
N VAL A 63 1.28 19.32 -7.34
CA VAL A 63 1.54 18.02 -6.73
C VAL A 63 3.02 17.67 -6.86
N ASN A 64 3.65 17.36 -5.72
CA ASN A 64 4.93 16.67 -5.64
C ASN A 64 4.67 15.22 -5.23
N TYR A 65 4.69 14.31 -6.19
CA TYR A 65 4.42 12.89 -5.95
C TYR A 65 5.73 12.16 -5.69
N VAL A 66 5.85 11.50 -4.55
CA VAL A 66 7.03 10.76 -4.11
C VAL A 66 6.60 9.34 -3.78
N THR A 67 7.39 8.35 -4.15
CA THR A 67 7.08 6.94 -3.93
C THR A 67 7.91 6.30 -2.84
N PHE A 68 7.40 5.20 -2.28
CA PHE A 68 8.10 4.30 -1.37
C PHE A 68 7.79 2.85 -1.74
N ASP A 69 8.70 1.96 -1.36
CA ASP A 69 8.61 0.53 -1.69
C ASP A 69 8.18 -0.34 -0.48
N SER A 70 8.14 0.25 0.74
CA SER A 70 7.68 -0.45 1.94
C SER A 70 7.14 0.51 3.00
N ASN A 71 6.20 0.01 3.81
CA ASN A 71 5.67 0.73 4.96
C ASN A 71 6.78 1.16 5.94
N GLU A 72 7.79 0.32 6.14
CA GLU A 72 8.90 0.56 7.04
C GLU A 72 9.81 1.71 6.55
N ALA A 73 10.07 1.77 5.25
CA ALA A 73 10.81 2.87 4.62
C ALA A 73 10.04 4.19 4.75
N MET A 74 8.75 4.17 4.43
CA MET A 74 7.84 5.32 4.56
C MET A 74 7.79 5.82 6.01
N TYR A 75 7.52 4.92 6.98
CA TYR A 75 7.47 5.24 8.40
C TYR A 75 8.78 5.85 8.90
N THR A 76 9.92 5.25 8.53
CA THR A 76 11.25 5.73 8.93
C THR A 76 11.49 7.16 8.46
N LYS A 77 11.14 7.48 7.22
CA LYS A 77 11.26 8.82 6.64
C LYS A 77 10.37 9.84 7.35
N ILE A 78 9.12 9.49 7.64
CA ILE A 78 8.18 10.35 8.35
C ILE A 78 8.66 10.58 9.78
N LYS A 79 9.11 9.53 10.49
CA LYS A 79 9.60 9.59 11.86
C LYS A 79 10.88 10.43 12.01
N GLN A 80 11.82 10.29 11.08
CA GLN A 80 13.05 11.10 11.06
C GLN A 80 12.75 12.58 10.89
N GLY A 81 11.65 12.94 10.23
CA GLY A 81 11.34 14.34 9.90
C GLY A 81 12.31 14.89 8.84
N GLY A 82 12.38 16.24 8.77
CA GLY A 82 13.24 16.93 7.79
C GLY A 82 12.66 17.03 6.39
N THR A 83 11.81 16.10 5.98
CA THR A 83 11.03 16.17 4.74
C THR A 83 9.56 16.39 5.07
N THR A 84 8.90 17.28 4.34
CA THR A 84 7.47 17.52 4.47
C THR A 84 6.72 16.55 3.58
N TYR A 85 5.83 15.77 4.18
CA TYR A 85 4.82 14.99 3.49
C TYR A 85 3.46 15.46 3.99
N ASP A 86 2.56 15.88 3.08
CA ASP A 86 1.24 16.37 3.44
C ASP A 86 0.20 15.24 3.46
N ILE A 87 0.42 14.23 2.63
CA ILE A 87 -0.35 12.99 2.54
C ILE A 87 0.65 11.82 2.56
N ALA A 88 0.27 10.74 3.24
CA ALA A 88 0.89 9.42 3.08
C ALA A 88 -0.21 8.35 2.94
N ILE A 89 0.14 7.21 2.31
CA ILE A 89 -0.82 6.12 2.07
C ILE A 89 -0.24 4.79 2.61
N PRO A 90 -0.20 4.63 3.94
CA PRO A 90 0.22 3.40 4.61
C PRO A 90 -0.86 2.33 4.63
N SER A 91 -0.42 1.08 4.85
CA SER A 91 -1.29 -0.03 5.20
C SER A 91 -1.72 0.00 6.67
N GLU A 92 -2.77 -0.73 7.01
CA GLU A 92 -3.46 -0.71 8.30
C GLU A 92 -2.55 -0.92 9.52
N TYR A 93 -1.67 -1.93 9.50
CA TYR A 93 -0.79 -2.22 10.64
C TYR A 93 0.23 -1.10 10.90
N MET A 94 0.60 -0.38 9.86
CA MET A 94 1.50 0.76 9.98
C MET A 94 0.75 1.99 10.51
N ILE A 95 -0.53 2.15 10.18
CA ILE A 95 -1.37 3.22 10.74
C ILE A 95 -1.47 3.06 12.26
N ASP A 96 -1.76 1.85 12.76
CA ASP A 96 -1.81 1.57 14.20
C ASP A 96 -0.50 1.98 14.89
N LYS A 97 0.63 1.59 14.33
CA LYS A 97 1.96 1.99 14.81
C LYS A 97 2.15 3.51 14.79
N MET A 98 1.79 4.18 13.69
CA MET A 98 1.97 5.62 13.55
C MET A 98 1.04 6.42 14.50
N ILE A 99 -0.15 5.92 14.79
CA ILE A 99 -1.07 6.50 15.78
C ILE A 99 -0.45 6.39 17.18
N SER A 100 0.00 5.19 17.57
CA SER A 100 0.59 4.93 18.89
C SER A 100 1.83 5.77 19.16
N GLU A 101 2.60 6.09 18.12
CA GLU A 101 3.78 6.96 18.20
C GLU A 101 3.45 8.44 17.95
N ASN A 102 2.18 8.81 17.83
CA ASN A 102 1.75 10.19 17.65
C ASN A 102 2.34 10.87 16.40
N LEU A 103 2.46 10.13 15.29
CA LEU A 103 3.01 10.62 14.02
C LEU A 103 1.95 11.14 13.06
N LEU A 104 0.66 10.91 13.35
CA LEU A 104 -0.46 11.31 12.50
C LEU A 104 -1.25 12.48 13.10
N VAL A 105 -1.89 13.24 12.21
CA VAL A 105 -2.80 14.33 12.57
C VAL A 105 -4.22 13.77 12.64
N LYS A 106 -4.93 14.09 13.71
CA LYS A 106 -6.35 13.76 13.83
C LYS A 106 -7.15 14.54 12.78
N LEU A 107 -7.97 13.84 12.01
CA LEU A 107 -8.77 14.41 10.93
C LEU A 107 -9.94 15.25 11.47
N ASP A 108 -10.11 16.41 10.88
CA ASP A 108 -11.33 17.20 11.07
C ASP A 108 -12.43 16.69 10.13
N LYS A 109 -13.29 15.83 10.64
CA LYS A 109 -14.38 15.20 9.86
C LYS A 109 -15.32 16.20 9.21
N LYS A 110 -15.43 17.43 9.75
CA LYS A 110 -16.25 18.50 9.16
C LYS A 110 -15.70 19.02 7.82
N LYS A 111 -14.42 18.77 7.56
CA LYS A 111 -13.76 19.14 6.30
C LYS A 111 -13.81 18.02 5.25
N LEU A 112 -14.30 16.85 5.62
CA LEU A 112 -14.42 15.71 4.71
C LEU A 112 -15.77 15.74 4.01
N THR A 113 -15.73 15.69 2.69
CA THR A 113 -16.90 15.53 1.83
C THR A 113 -16.85 14.16 1.16
N GLY A 114 -17.94 13.41 1.22
CA GLY A 114 -17.99 12.08 0.58
C GLY A 114 -17.45 10.92 1.44
N PHE A 115 -17.08 11.14 2.69
CA PHE A 115 -16.71 10.06 3.61
C PHE A 115 -17.87 9.06 3.79
N ASP A 116 -19.12 9.52 3.77
CA ASP A 116 -20.31 8.66 3.83
C ASP A 116 -20.47 7.71 2.63
N ASN A 117 -19.66 7.88 1.59
CA ASN A 117 -19.63 6.96 0.45
C ASN A 117 -18.73 5.73 0.73
N ILE A 118 -17.94 5.74 1.80
CA ILE A 118 -17.11 4.60 2.19
C ILE A 118 -18.00 3.48 2.74
N ASP A 119 -17.76 2.28 2.28
CA ASP A 119 -18.47 1.08 2.72
C ASP A 119 -18.29 0.87 4.23
N LYS A 120 -19.41 0.63 4.91
CA LYS A 120 -19.43 0.42 6.36
C LYS A 120 -18.59 -0.78 6.83
N ARG A 121 -18.30 -1.73 5.94
CA ARG A 121 -17.42 -2.86 6.22
C ARG A 121 -15.98 -2.43 6.47
N PHE A 122 -15.56 -1.29 5.93
CA PHE A 122 -14.17 -0.83 5.88
C PHE A 122 -13.88 0.35 6.81
N ILE A 123 -14.89 0.83 7.54
CA ILE A 123 -14.72 1.81 8.62
C ILE A 123 -14.77 1.13 9.98
N HIS A 124 -14.34 1.85 11.01
CA HIS A 124 -14.29 1.37 12.42
C HIS A 124 -13.41 0.12 12.59
N GLN A 125 -12.35 0.03 11.81
CA GLN A 125 -11.37 -1.05 11.91
C GLN A 125 -10.53 -0.91 13.19
N SER A 126 -9.99 -2.03 13.69
CA SER A 126 -9.26 -2.08 14.97
C SER A 126 -8.06 -1.14 15.05
N PHE A 127 -7.45 -0.80 13.91
CA PHE A 127 -6.31 0.12 13.83
C PHE A 127 -6.71 1.61 13.97
N ASP A 128 -7.96 1.96 13.65
CA ASP A 128 -8.51 3.32 13.80
C ASP A 128 -10.04 3.26 14.06
N PRO A 129 -10.47 2.84 15.25
CA PRO A 129 -11.87 2.52 15.53
C PRO A 129 -12.85 3.68 15.31
N GLU A 130 -12.39 4.90 15.48
CA GLU A 130 -13.22 6.09 15.29
C GLU A 130 -13.03 6.72 13.89
N ASN A 131 -12.15 6.16 13.03
CA ASN A 131 -11.72 6.80 11.78
C ASN A 131 -11.25 8.25 11.99
N ASP A 132 -10.48 8.45 13.04
CA ASP A 132 -9.97 9.77 13.41
C ASP A 132 -8.68 10.15 12.67
N TYR A 133 -7.98 9.19 12.07
CA TYR A 133 -6.66 9.40 11.48
C TYR A 133 -6.55 8.95 10.03
N SER A 134 -7.45 8.09 9.56
CA SER A 134 -7.31 7.41 8.28
C SER A 134 -8.59 7.39 7.46
N ILE A 135 -8.44 7.42 6.13
CA ILE A 135 -9.51 7.31 5.15
C ILE A 135 -9.18 6.14 4.23
N PRO A 136 -10.01 5.09 4.17
CA PRO A 136 -9.78 3.97 3.26
C PRO A 136 -9.63 4.44 1.81
N TYR A 137 -8.55 3.98 1.15
CA TYR A 137 -8.19 4.36 -0.21
C TYR A 137 -8.36 3.20 -1.18
N PHE A 138 -7.73 2.08 -0.89
CA PHE A 138 -7.91 0.80 -1.56
C PHE A 138 -7.99 -0.32 -0.54
N TRP A 139 -8.51 -1.45 -0.97
CA TRP A 139 -8.54 -2.68 -0.20
C TRP A 139 -8.36 -3.88 -1.13
N GLY A 140 -8.00 -5.00 -0.56
CA GLY A 140 -7.86 -6.23 -1.29
C GLY A 140 -7.58 -7.43 -0.39
N THR A 141 -7.22 -8.51 -1.03
CA THR A 141 -6.94 -9.78 -0.37
C THR A 141 -5.60 -10.33 -0.83
N VAL A 142 -5.01 -11.22 -0.06
CA VAL A 142 -3.97 -12.13 -0.52
C VAL A 142 -4.64 -13.44 -0.94
N GLY A 143 -4.19 -14.03 -2.04
CA GLY A 143 -4.79 -15.27 -2.53
C GLY A 143 -3.90 -16.01 -3.50
N ILE A 144 -4.48 -16.96 -4.19
CA ILE A 144 -3.80 -17.81 -5.17
C ILE A 144 -4.21 -17.39 -6.58
N VAL A 145 -3.23 -17.00 -7.40
CA VAL A 145 -3.38 -17.00 -8.86
C VAL A 145 -3.00 -18.37 -9.36
N TYR A 146 -3.82 -18.99 -10.18
CA TYR A 146 -3.51 -20.27 -10.80
C TYR A 146 -3.72 -20.23 -12.31
N ASN A 147 -2.96 -21.06 -13.04
CA ASN A 147 -2.99 -21.15 -14.49
C ASN A 147 -3.66 -22.47 -14.92
N ASP A 148 -4.82 -22.38 -15.60
CA ASP A 148 -5.62 -23.53 -16.03
C ASP A 148 -4.94 -24.39 -17.10
N LYS A 149 -3.85 -23.93 -17.70
CA LYS A 149 -3.01 -24.75 -18.59
C LYS A 149 -2.23 -25.83 -17.84
N PHE A 150 -1.84 -25.55 -16.60
CA PHE A 150 -1.02 -26.43 -15.77
C PHE A 150 -1.85 -27.14 -14.70
N VAL A 151 -2.85 -26.45 -14.16
CA VAL A 151 -3.67 -26.91 -13.04
C VAL A 151 -5.02 -27.43 -13.56
N LYS A 152 -5.25 -28.73 -13.44
CA LYS A 152 -6.49 -29.36 -13.92
C LYS A 152 -7.69 -29.09 -13.02
N GLN A 153 -7.45 -28.93 -11.73
CA GLN A 153 -8.46 -28.64 -10.73
C GLN A 153 -8.10 -27.36 -10.02
N ALA A 154 -9.01 -26.38 -10.03
CA ALA A 154 -8.81 -25.11 -9.32
C ALA A 154 -8.54 -25.36 -7.83
N PRO A 155 -7.48 -24.74 -7.24
CA PRO A 155 -7.25 -24.84 -5.82
C PRO A 155 -8.44 -24.21 -5.06
N GLN A 156 -8.72 -24.72 -3.86
CA GLN A 156 -9.76 -24.21 -2.97
C GLN A 156 -9.21 -23.92 -1.56
N HIS A 157 -8.10 -24.53 -1.24
CA HIS A 157 -7.44 -24.51 0.05
C HIS A 157 -5.99 -24.06 -0.09
N TRP A 158 -5.43 -23.51 0.98
CA TRP A 158 -3.99 -23.21 1.01
C TRP A 158 -3.17 -24.50 0.84
N ASP A 159 -3.59 -25.59 1.49
CA ASP A 159 -2.92 -26.90 1.44
C ASP A 159 -2.87 -27.52 0.05
N ASP A 160 -3.71 -27.09 -0.89
CA ASP A 160 -3.65 -27.55 -2.27
C ASP A 160 -2.30 -27.26 -2.92
N LEU A 161 -1.62 -26.18 -2.47
CA LEU A 161 -0.30 -25.81 -2.96
C LEU A 161 0.81 -26.81 -2.56
N TRP A 162 0.57 -27.67 -1.56
CA TRP A 162 1.52 -28.71 -1.15
C TRP A 162 1.44 -29.98 -2.02
N SER A 163 0.48 -30.05 -2.95
CA SER A 163 0.40 -31.15 -3.92
C SER A 163 1.67 -31.22 -4.78
N SER A 164 2.09 -32.45 -5.07
CA SER A 164 3.23 -32.69 -5.99
C SER A 164 2.97 -32.22 -7.42
N ASP A 165 1.73 -31.89 -7.78
CA ASP A 165 1.35 -31.35 -9.08
C ASP A 165 1.94 -29.95 -9.32
N TYR A 166 2.30 -29.25 -8.25
CA TYR A 166 2.94 -27.93 -8.29
C TYR A 166 4.47 -27.97 -8.21
N ARG A 167 5.11 -29.14 -8.34
CA ARG A 167 6.57 -29.26 -8.14
C ARG A 167 7.36 -28.26 -9.00
N ASP A 168 8.19 -27.41 -8.33
CA ASP A 168 9.01 -26.34 -8.91
C ASP A 168 8.19 -25.36 -9.78
N ASN A 169 6.96 -25.04 -9.36
CA ASN A 169 6.00 -24.32 -10.20
C ASN A 169 5.13 -23.29 -9.43
N ILE A 170 5.48 -22.99 -8.18
CA ILE A 170 4.81 -21.97 -7.36
C ILE A 170 5.71 -20.74 -7.22
N MET A 171 5.14 -19.58 -7.43
CA MET A 171 5.72 -18.29 -7.09
C MET A 171 5.15 -17.80 -5.77
N LEU A 172 5.98 -17.29 -4.88
CA LEU A 172 5.55 -16.64 -3.63
C LEU A 172 5.97 -15.18 -3.65
N VAL A 173 5.09 -14.31 -3.17
CA VAL A 173 5.41 -12.91 -2.93
C VAL A 173 6.52 -12.79 -1.87
N ASP A 174 7.44 -11.85 -2.04
CA ASP A 174 8.53 -11.60 -1.08
C ASP A 174 8.03 -10.79 0.13
N GLY A 175 7.18 -11.44 0.94
CA GLY A 175 6.55 -10.87 2.13
C GLY A 175 6.49 -11.86 3.28
N ALA A 176 7.08 -11.49 4.42
CA ALA A 176 7.14 -12.36 5.60
C ALA A 176 5.75 -12.65 6.18
N ARG A 177 4.90 -11.61 6.28
CA ARG A 177 3.54 -11.73 6.83
C ARG A 177 2.66 -12.58 5.91
N GLU A 178 2.79 -12.40 4.61
CA GLU A 178 2.03 -13.11 3.58
C GLU A 178 2.37 -14.60 3.56
N VAL A 179 3.66 -14.94 3.52
CA VAL A 179 4.11 -16.34 3.40
C VAL A 179 3.93 -17.11 4.71
N ILE A 180 4.31 -16.53 5.86
CA ILE A 180 4.06 -17.18 7.17
C ILE A 180 2.55 -17.22 7.46
N GLY A 181 1.82 -16.14 7.12
CA GLY A 181 0.36 -16.06 7.28
C GLY A 181 -0.39 -17.11 6.47
N MET A 182 0.00 -17.33 5.21
CA MET A 182 -0.53 -18.43 4.40
C MET A 182 -0.42 -19.78 5.12
N ALA A 183 0.76 -20.10 5.66
CA ALA A 183 0.98 -21.36 6.37
C ALA A 183 0.24 -21.44 7.70
N LEU A 184 0.04 -20.31 8.40
CA LEU A 184 -0.82 -20.26 9.59
C LEU A 184 -2.28 -20.54 9.23
N ASN A 185 -2.80 -19.89 8.18
CA ASN A 185 -4.17 -20.12 7.72
C ASN A 185 -4.39 -21.56 7.22
N ALA A 186 -3.42 -22.16 6.53
CA ALA A 186 -3.47 -23.58 6.15
C ALA A 186 -3.70 -24.51 7.36
N GLN A 187 -3.24 -24.08 8.53
CA GLN A 187 -3.43 -24.79 9.81
C GLN A 187 -4.62 -24.27 10.62
N HIS A 188 -5.48 -23.44 10.04
CA HIS A 188 -6.62 -22.77 10.69
C HIS A 188 -6.21 -21.89 11.88
N ASP A 189 -4.98 -21.36 11.85
CA ASP A 189 -4.48 -20.40 12.83
C ASP A 189 -4.54 -18.98 12.31
N SER A 190 -4.63 -18.01 13.24
CA SER A 190 -4.71 -16.60 12.91
C SER A 190 -3.42 -16.09 12.26
N LEU A 191 -3.54 -15.25 11.23
CA LEU A 191 -2.44 -14.48 10.60
C LEU A 191 -1.69 -13.58 11.61
N ASN A 192 -2.33 -13.29 12.73
CA ASN A 192 -1.81 -12.43 13.79
C ASN A 192 -1.30 -13.23 15.00
N SER A 193 -0.98 -14.49 14.80
CA SER A 193 -0.52 -15.37 15.89
C SER A 193 0.76 -14.83 16.54
N THR A 194 0.74 -14.74 17.87
CA THR A 194 1.90 -14.46 18.72
C THR A 194 2.24 -15.68 19.58
N ASP A 195 2.04 -16.88 19.04
CA ASP A 195 2.37 -18.17 19.67
C ASP A 195 3.51 -18.84 18.92
N MET A 196 4.66 -18.97 19.58
CA MET A 196 5.86 -19.61 18.99
C MET A 196 5.63 -21.07 18.57
N GLY A 197 4.73 -21.80 19.24
CA GLY A 197 4.39 -23.18 18.88
C GLY A 197 3.72 -23.21 17.52
N LYS A 198 2.71 -22.36 17.30
CA LYS A 198 2.00 -22.22 16.03
C LYS A 198 2.90 -21.72 14.91
N LEU A 199 3.72 -20.72 15.18
CA LEU A 199 4.68 -20.18 14.22
C LEU A 199 5.72 -21.24 13.79
N ASN A 200 6.21 -22.05 14.72
CA ASN A 200 7.12 -23.15 14.40
C ASN A 200 6.44 -24.26 13.58
N LEU A 201 5.17 -24.57 13.84
CA LEU A 201 4.40 -25.50 13.02
C LEU A 201 4.22 -24.96 11.61
N ALA A 202 3.82 -23.70 11.46
CA ALA A 202 3.68 -23.02 10.17
C ALA A 202 5.01 -23.01 9.39
N TYR A 203 6.13 -22.69 10.05
CA TYR A 203 7.47 -22.76 9.46
C TYR A 203 7.83 -24.18 8.99
N ASN A 204 7.57 -25.21 9.81
CA ASN A 204 7.82 -26.60 9.42
C ASN A 204 6.98 -27.00 8.21
N HIS A 205 5.72 -26.59 8.17
CA HIS A 205 4.84 -26.80 7.03
C HIS A 205 5.36 -26.12 5.76
N LEU A 206 5.87 -24.89 5.86
CA LEU A 206 6.53 -24.20 4.73
C LEU A 206 7.76 -24.96 4.21
N LYS A 207 8.54 -25.61 5.07
CA LYS A 207 9.66 -26.45 4.61
C LYS A 207 9.20 -27.61 3.72
N GLU A 208 8.03 -28.16 3.98
CA GLU A 208 7.42 -29.20 3.15
C GLU A 208 6.96 -28.65 1.79
N LEU A 209 6.61 -27.36 1.69
CA LEU A 209 6.28 -26.66 0.45
C LEU A 209 7.49 -26.43 -0.46
N THR A 210 8.70 -26.41 0.10
CA THR A 210 9.94 -26.04 -0.62
C THR A 210 10.11 -26.71 -1.98
N PRO A 211 9.82 -28.03 -2.18
CA PRO A 211 9.96 -28.69 -3.48
C PRO A 211 9.04 -28.09 -4.58
N ASN A 212 7.96 -27.42 -4.19
CA ASN A 212 6.99 -26.85 -5.10
C ASN A 212 7.29 -25.37 -5.44
N VAL A 213 8.08 -24.68 -4.61
CA VAL A 213 8.36 -23.26 -4.78
C VAL A 213 9.44 -23.03 -5.81
N LYS A 214 9.10 -22.39 -6.93
CA LYS A 214 10.01 -21.99 -7.99
C LYS A 214 10.81 -20.75 -7.61
N ALA A 215 10.15 -19.69 -7.16
CA ALA A 215 10.80 -18.45 -6.75
C ALA A 215 10.00 -17.71 -5.66
N ILE A 216 10.69 -16.85 -4.92
CA ILE A 216 10.12 -15.85 -4.03
C ILE A 216 10.59 -14.50 -4.57
N VAL A 217 9.66 -13.68 -5.07
CA VAL A 217 9.95 -12.44 -5.80
C VAL A 217 8.90 -11.37 -5.46
N ALA A 218 9.23 -10.13 -5.73
CA ALA A 218 8.31 -9.00 -5.59
C ALA A 218 7.44 -8.86 -6.87
N ASP A 219 7.45 -7.70 -7.49
CA ASP A 219 6.58 -7.36 -8.63
C ASP A 219 6.83 -8.23 -9.88
N GLU A 220 8.00 -8.87 -9.97
CA GLU A 220 8.33 -9.76 -11.09
C GLU A 220 7.37 -10.96 -11.19
N ILE A 221 6.69 -11.31 -10.09
CA ILE A 221 5.69 -12.39 -10.04
C ILE A 221 4.64 -12.24 -11.17
N LYS A 222 4.27 -11.00 -11.50
CA LYS A 222 3.32 -10.70 -12.57
C LYS A 222 3.78 -11.24 -13.91
N GLN A 223 5.01 -10.92 -14.29
CA GLN A 223 5.55 -11.33 -15.60
C GLN A 223 5.72 -12.84 -15.72
N TYR A 224 6.17 -13.52 -14.66
CA TYR A 224 6.25 -14.98 -14.64
C TYR A 224 4.89 -15.63 -14.90
N MET A 225 3.84 -15.14 -14.24
CA MET A 225 2.49 -15.70 -14.42
C MET A 225 1.90 -15.37 -15.79
N ILE A 226 2.01 -14.12 -16.25
CA ILE A 226 1.51 -13.67 -17.56
C ILE A 226 2.15 -14.50 -18.69
N ASN A 227 3.44 -14.78 -18.60
CA ASN A 227 4.19 -15.56 -19.57
C ASN A 227 3.97 -17.08 -19.47
N ASN A 228 3.13 -17.57 -18.58
CA ASN A 228 2.90 -18.99 -18.29
C ASN A 228 4.18 -19.70 -17.80
N GLU A 229 4.96 -19.08 -16.98
CA GLU A 229 6.22 -19.65 -16.46
C GLU A 229 6.04 -20.34 -15.09
N ALA A 230 4.84 -20.21 -14.49
CA ALA A 230 4.48 -20.90 -13.25
C ALA A 230 3.01 -21.37 -13.29
N ALA A 231 2.73 -22.41 -12.49
CA ALA A 231 1.40 -22.98 -12.36
C ALA A 231 0.53 -22.22 -11.36
N ALA A 232 1.14 -21.69 -10.30
CA ALA A 232 0.44 -20.90 -9.29
C ALA A 232 1.33 -19.81 -8.71
N ALA A 233 0.70 -18.79 -8.15
CA ALA A 233 1.36 -17.73 -7.41
C ALA A 233 0.53 -17.33 -6.18
N VAL A 234 1.18 -17.01 -5.08
CA VAL A 234 0.57 -16.37 -3.91
C VAL A 234 0.91 -14.90 -3.98
N THR A 235 -0.12 -14.04 -4.11
CA THR A 235 0.06 -12.60 -4.28
C THR A 235 -1.19 -11.80 -3.92
N PHE A 236 -1.11 -10.49 -4.07
CA PHE A 236 -2.19 -9.55 -3.81
C PHE A 236 -3.22 -9.50 -4.95
N SER A 237 -4.49 -9.30 -4.59
CA SER A 237 -5.60 -9.30 -5.55
C SER A 237 -5.48 -8.27 -6.68
N GLY A 238 -4.87 -7.09 -6.43
CA GLY A 238 -4.68 -6.10 -7.48
C GLY A 238 -3.68 -6.54 -8.55
N GLU A 239 -2.53 -7.11 -8.13
CA GLU A 239 -1.58 -7.71 -9.06
C GLU A 239 -2.23 -8.88 -9.84
N ALA A 240 -3.03 -9.68 -9.13
CA ALA A 240 -3.79 -10.76 -9.76
C ALA A 240 -4.76 -10.23 -10.83
N ALA A 241 -5.40 -9.07 -10.59
CA ALA A 241 -6.31 -8.45 -11.56
C ALA A 241 -5.59 -8.08 -12.86
N GLU A 242 -4.38 -7.50 -12.77
CA GLU A 242 -3.55 -7.23 -13.95
C GLU A 242 -3.19 -8.52 -14.69
N MET A 243 -2.74 -9.54 -13.96
CA MET A 243 -2.37 -10.83 -14.55
C MET A 243 -3.54 -11.48 -15.29
N VAL A 244 -4.73 -11.51 -14.67
CA VAL A 244 -5.95 -12.08 -15.26
C VAL A 244 -6.41 -11.28 -16.48
N ALA A 245 -6.23 -9.95 -16.47
CA ALA A 245 -6.58 -9.11 -17.60
C ALA A 245 -5.68 -9.38 -18.82
N GLU A 246 -4.40 -9.69 -18.63
CA GLU A 246 -3.43 -9.92 -19.69
C GLU A 246 -3.39 -11.39 -20.16
N ASN A 247 -3.69 -12.34 -19.28
CA ASN A 247 -3.65 -13.77 -19.61
C ASN A 247 -4.94 -14.49 -19.19
N LYS A 248 -5.79 -14.82 -20.15
CA LYS A 248 -7.09 -15.48 -19.95
C LYS A 248 -7.03 -16.84 -19.26
N HIS A 249 -5.86 -17.44 -19.13
CA HIS A 249 -5.64 -18.72 -18.46
C HIS A 249 -5.36 -18.57 -16.97
N LEU A 250 -5.21 -17.32 -16.51
CA LEU A 250 -5.01 -17.03 -15.12
C LEU A 250 -6.35 -16.74 -14.42
N HIS A 251 -6.47 -17.25 -13.23
CA HIS A 251 -7.63 -17.08 -12.36
C HIS A 251 -7.14 -16.77 -10.96
N TYR A 252 -7.89 -15.97 -10.23
CA TYR A 252 -7.58 -15.66 -8.83
C TYR A 252 -8.63 -16.22 -7.90
N MET A 253 -8.22 -16.70 -6.74
CA MET A 253 -9.13 -17.16 -5.71
C MET A 253 -8.58 -16.89 -4.31
N VAL A 254 -9.49 -16.71 -3.37
CA VAL A 254 -9.18 -16.61 -1.94
C VAL A 254 -9.50 -17.97 -1.30
N PRO A 255 -8.54 -18.62 -0.63
CA PRO A 255 -8.77 -19.92 0.00
C PRO A 255 -9.85 -19.90 1.07
N SER A 256 -10.54 -21.04 1.22
CA SER A 256 -11.72 -21.17 2.08
C SER A 256 -11.43 -21.03 3.57
N GLU A 257 -10.20 -21.30 4.00
CA GLU A 257 -9.75 -21.14 5.39
C GLU A 257 -9.69 -19.67 5.81
N GLY A 258 -9.64 -18.78 4.84
CA GLY A 258 -9.44 -17.35 5.03
C GLY A 258 -8.11 -16.87 4.47
N SER A 259 -7.88 -15.60 4.60
CA SER A 259 -6.66 -14.92 4.15
C SER A 259 -6.55 -13.54 4.77
N ASN A 260 -5.54 -12.77 4.34
CA ASN A 260 -5.42 -11.37 4.70
C ASN A 260 -6.44 -10.50 3.92
N LEU A 261 -7.13 -9.64 4.67
CA LEU A 261 -7.86 -8.48 4.17
C LEU A 261 -7.04 -7.25 4.50
N TRP A 262 -6.45 -6.63 3.50
CA TRP A 262 -5.61 -5.45 3.70
C TRP A 262 -6.31 -4.17 3.26
N PHE A 263 -5.88 -3.07 3.86
CA PHE A 263 -6.35 -1.72 3.57
C PHE A 263 -5.19 -0.77 3.47
N ASP A 264 -5.13 -0.02 2.38
CA ASP A 264 -4.30 1.16 2.32
C ASP A 264 -5.19 2.39 2.55
N ASN A 265 -4.68 3.33 3.32
CA ASN A 265 -5.48 4.45 3.78
C ASN A 265 -4.74 5.77 3.59
N ILE A 266 -5.47 6.81 3.21
CA ILE A 266 -4.94 8.17 3.19
C ILE A 266 -4.84 8.68 4.62
N VAL A 267 -3.65 9.14 5.03
CA VAL A 267 -3.38 9.77 6.31
C VAL A 267 -2.68 11.12 6.13
N ILE A 268 -2.78 11.98 7.13
CA ILE A 268 -2.03 13.25 7.20
C ILE A 268 -0.92 13.10 8.26
N PRO A 269 0.36 13.00 7.87
CA PRO A 269 1.47 12.95 8.80
C PRO A 269 1.65 14.29 9.54
N LYS A 270 2.23 14.25 10.75
CA LYS A 270 2.58 15.50 11.48
C LYS A 270 3.66 16.35 10.82
N THR A 271 4.35 15.81 9.82
CA THR A 271 5.27 16.58 8.98
C THR A 271 4.56 17.54 8.03
N ALA A 272 3.24 17.36 7.82
CA ALA A 272 2.41 18.14 6.89
C ALA A 272 2.50 19.66 7.17
N LYS A 273 2.53 20.43 6.11
CA LYS A 273 2.55 21.91 6.16
C LYS A 273 1.36 22.53 5.43
N ASN A 274 0.76 21.81 4.49
CA ASN A 274 -0.35 22.29 3.68
C ASN A 274 -1.64 21.49 3.93
N TYR A 275 -2.23 21.67 5.11
CA TYR A 275 -3.48 20.98 5.47
C TYR A 275 -4.63 21.29 4.52
N ALA A 276 -4.70 22.51 3.96
CA ALA A 276 -5.76 22.87 3.02
C ALA A 276 -5.67 22.04 1.74
N ALA A 277 -4.48 21.88 1.18
CA ALA A 277 -4.25 21.03 0.02
C ALA A 277 -4.47 19.54 0.35
N ALA A 278 -4.08 19.08 1.55
CA ALA A 278 -4.30 17.71 1.98
C ALA A 278 -5.79 17.37 2.04
N TYR A 279 -6.61 18.21 2.67
CA TYR A 279 -8.07 18.00 2.68
C TYR A 279 -8.70 18.13 1.29
N ALA A 280 -8.23 19.06 0.46
CA ALA A 280 -8.69 19.17 -0.92
C ALA A 280 -8.42 17.88 -1.69
N PHE A 281 -7.23 17.28 -1.52
CA PHE A 281 -6.89 16.01 -2.17
C PHE A 281 -7.71 14.84 -1.65
N ILE A 282 -7.87 14.71 -0.33
CA ILE A 282 -8.72 13.67 0.27
C ILE A 282 -10.13 13.76 -0.31
N ASN A 283 -10.73 14.96 -0.32
CA ASN A 283 -12.08 15.15 -0.86
C ASN A 283 -12.15 14.84 -2.36
N PHE A 284 -11.12 15.24 -3.12
CA PHE A 284 -11.02 14.93 -4.54
C PHE A 284 -10.98 13.41 -4.79
N MET A 285 -10.23 12.66 -3.99
CA MET A 285 -10.17 11.19 -4.11
C MET A 285 -11.43 10.49 -3.58
N LEU A 286 -12.18 11.12 -2.68
CA LEU A 286 -13.50 10.63 -2.21
C LEU A 286 -14.63 10.88 -3.22
N GLU A 287 -14.43 11.72 -4.24
CA GLU A 287 -15.42 11.88 -5.29
C GLU A 287 -15.60 10.58 -6.07
N PRO A 288 -16.86 10.08 -6.23
CA PRO A 288 -17.11 8.78 -6.84
C PRO A 288 -16.48 8.58 -8.22
N LYS A 289 -16.47 9.61 -9.06
CA LYS A 289 -15.88 9.54 -10.40
C LYS A 289 -14.36 9.39 -10.36
N ASN A 290 -13.70 10.13 -9.47
CA ASN A 290 -12.26 10.07 -9.32
C ASN A 290 -11.81 8.74 -8.69
N ALA A 291 -12.53 8.29 -7.65
CA ALA A 291 -12.29 7.00 -7.02
C ALA A 291 -12.51 5.83 -7.99
N ALA A 292 -13.56 5.88 -8.82
CA ALA A 292 -13.82 4.86 -9.83
C ALA A 292 -12.72 4.82 -10.91
N GLN A 293 -12.34 6.00 -11.44
CA GLN A 293 -11.27 6.11 -12.43
C GLN A 293 -9.95 5.56 -11.88
N ASN A 294 -9.64 5.88 -10.62
CA ASN A 294 -8.43 5.41 -9.99
C ASN A 294 -8.44 3.89 -9.77
N ALA A 295 -9.56 3.34 -9.32
CA ALA A 295 -9.70 1.90 -9.10
C ALA A 295 -9.63 1.10 -10.42
N GLU A 296 -10.21 1.62 -11.50
CA GLU A 296 -10.15 1.02 -12.82
C GLU A 296 -8.72 1.04 -13.39
N TYR A 297 -7.98 2.14 -13.15
CA TYR A 297 -6.59 2.28 -13.61
C TYR A 297 -5.61 1.39 -12.84
N VAL A 298 -5.72 1.41 -11.50
CA VAL A 298 -4.77 0.68 -10.62
C VAL A 298 -5.11 -0.81 -10.52
N GLY A 299 -6.37 -1.20 -10.77
CA GLY A 299 -6.82 -2.60 -10.68
C GLY A 299 -7.18 -3.05 -9.25
N TYR A 300 -7.09 -2.18 -8.24
CA TYR A 300 -7.47 -2.51 -6.87
C TYR A 300 -8.92 -2.13 -6.54
N ALA A 301 -9.50 -2.85 -5.58
CA ALA A 301 -10.87 -2.61 -5.18
C ALA A 301 -11.02 -1.28 -4.42
N THR A 302 -12.03 -0.49 -4.82
CA THR A 302 -12.36 0.76 -4.13
C THR A 302 -13.26 0.50 -2.93
N PRO A 303 -12.99 1.15 -1.78
CA PRO A 303 -13.89 1.12 -0.63
C PRO A 303 -15.10 2.06 -0.78
N ASN A 304 -15.16 2.86 -1.85
CA ASN A 304 -16.23 3.83 -2.09
C ASN A 304 -17.38 3.18 -2.87
N VAL A 305 -18.51 2.92 -2.20
CA VAL A 305 -19.67 2.20 -2.79
C VAL A 305 -20.29 2.91 -4.00
N LYS A 306 -20.23 4.26 -4.03
CA LYS A 306 -20.71 4.99 -5.20
C LYS A 306 -19.72 4.88 -6.37
N ALA A 307 -18.44 4.85 -6.09
CA ALA A 307 -17.40 4.62 -7.10
C ALA A 307 -17.52 3.21 -7.67
N GLU A 308 -17.66 2.18 -6.83
CA GLU A 308 -17.87 0.79 -7.25
C GLU A 308 -19.05 0.69 -8.22
N SER A 309 -20.15 1.41 -7.96
CA SER A 309 -21.33 1.41 -8.85
C SER A 309 -21.06 2.02 -10.24
N LEU A 310 -20.02 2.85 -10.38
CA LEU A 310 -19.60 3.47 -11.65
C LEU A 310 -18.62 2.60 -12.45
N LEU A 311 -18.02 1.59 -11.81
CA LEU A 311 -17.10 0.68 -12.50
C LEU A 311 -17.83 -0.13 -13.58
N PRO A 312 -17.13 -0.53 -14.65
CA PRO A 312 -17.65 -1.46 -15.64
C PRO A 312 -18.21 -2.73 -14.96
N ALA A 313 -19.35 -3.21 -15.45
CA ALA A 313 -20.03 -4.38 -14.87
C ALA A 313 -19.11 -5.62 -14.79
N LYS A 314 -18.17 -5.76 -15.74
CA LYS A 314 -17.17 -6.84 -15.75
C LYS A 314 -16.28 -6.78 -14.50
N ILE A 315 -15.88 -5.59 -14.05
CA ILE A 315 -15.00 -5.41 -12.88
C ILE A 315 -15.81 -5.56 -11.58
N ARG A 316 -16.88 -4.78 -11.41
CA ARG A 316 -17.65 -4.76 -10.15
C ARG A 316 -18.35 -6.09 -9.82
N ASN A 317 -18.67 -6.91 -10.82
CA ASN A 317 -19.33 -8.20 -10.63
C ASN A 317 -18.32 -9.36 -10.56
N ASP A 318 -17.03 -9.10 -10.69
CA ASP A 318 -16.01 -10.12 -10.60
C ASP A 318 -15.76 -10.48 -9.12
N LYS A 319 -16.21 -11.67 -8.75
CA LYS A 319 -16.11 -12.16 -7.36
C LYS A 319 -14.69 -12.52 -6.94
N GLN A 320 -13.77 -12.58 -7.87
CA GLN A 320 -12.34 -12.75 -7.57
C GLN A 320 -11.78 -11.50 -6.89
N PHE A 321 -12.21 -10.30 -7.32
CA PHE A 321 -11.70 -9.02 -6.83
C PHE A 321 -12.68 -8.27 -5.92
N TYR A 322 -13.99 -8.54 -6.06
CA TYR A 322 -15.06 -8.06 -5.18
C TYR A 322 -15.78 -9.26 -4.54
N PRO A 323 -15.13 -9.98 -3.63
CA PRO A 323 -15.69 -11.18 -3.02
C PRO A 323 -16.96 -10.89 -2.21
N ASP A 324 -17.81 -11.90 -2.10
CA ASP A 324 -19.03 -11.82 -1.31
C ASP A 324 -18.73 -11.68 0.18
N ASN A 325 -19.71 -11.16 0.92
CA ASN A 325 -19.60 -10.98 2.37
C ASN A 325 -19.27 -12.29 3.11
N GLN A 326 -19.58 -13.44 2.55
CA GLN A 326 -19.28 -14.74 3.15
C GLN A 326 -17.77 -15.02 3.14
N VAL A 327 -17.08 -14.64 2.06
CA VAL A 327 -15.61 -14.72 1.95
C VAL A 327 -14.98 -13.69 2.88
N ILE A 328 -15.42 -12.42 2.80
CA ILE A 328 -14.86 -11.32 3.60
C ILE A 328 -14.90 -11.61 5.11
N LYS A 329 -15.93 -12.29 5.61
CA LYS A 329 -16.05 -12.64 7.04
C LYS A 329 -14.96 -13.58 7.56
N ASN A 330 -14.35 -14.37 6.66
CA ASN A 330 -13.29 -15.31 7.01
C ASN A 330 -11.90 -14.67 6.89
N LEU A 331 -11.81 -13.41 6.46
CA LEU A 331 -10.55 -12.72 6.29
C LEU A 331 -10.12 -12.02 7.58
N GLU A 332 -8.82 -11.91 7.78
CA GLU A 332 -8.24 -11.20 8.90
C GLU A 332 -7.45 -9.96 8.43
N VAL A 333 -7.62 -8.87 9.15
CA VAL A 333 -6.81 -7.67 8.99
C VAL A 333 -5.51 -7.83 9.80
N TYR A 334 -4.36 -7.44 9.22
CA TYR A 334 -3.11 -7.46 9.95
C TYR A 334 -3.13 -6.48 11.12
N LYS A 335 -2.64 -6.94 12.26
CA LYS A 335 -2.44 -6.14 13.48
C LYS A 335 -0.97 -5.75 13.61
N ASN A 336 -0.72 -4.65 14.26
CA ASN A 336 0.61 -4.30 14.73
C ASN A 336 1.00 -5.27 15.87
N LEU A 337 1.88 -6.19 15.57
CA LEU A 337 2.35 -7.20 16.53
C LEU A 337 3.49 -6.70 17.42
N GLY A 338 3.96 -5.47 17.19
CA GLY A 338 5.16 -4.94 17.81
C GLY A 338 6.46 -5.46 17.17
N PRO A 339 7.60 -4.81 17.49
CA PRO A 339 8.87 -5.09 16.81
C PRO A 339 9.38 -6.50 17.05
N ASP A 340 9.16 -7.06 18.23
CA ASP A 340 9.67 -8.39 18.59
C ASP A 340 9.01 -9.49 17.75
N TRP A 341 7.68 -9.47 17.63
CA TRP A 341 6.95 -10.44 16.83
C TRP A 341 7.16 -10.26 15.34
N LEU A 342 7.21 -9.00 14.87
CA LEU A 342 7.56 -8.73 13.46
C LEU A 342 8.96 -9.23 13.14
N GLY A 343 9.91 -9.09 14.08
CA GLY A 343 11.24 -9.68 13.98
C GLY A 343 11.19 -11.20 13.84
N ILE A 344 10.38 -11.88 14.65
CA ILE A 344 10.21 -13.34 14.60
C ILE A 344 9.64 -13.79 13.23
N TYR A 345 8.60 -13.13 12.72
CA TYR A 345 8.05 -13.44 11.39
C TYR A 345 9.11 -13.27 10.30
N ASN A 346 9.86 -12.17 10.31
CA ASN A 346 10.95 -11.93 9.37
C ASN A 346 12.05 -12.99 9.47
N ASP A 347 12.46 -13.37 10.68
CA ASP A 347 13.50 -14.38 10.90
C ASP A 347 13.09 -15.75 10.37
N LEU A 348 11.85 -16.18 10.65
CA LEU A 348 11.30 -17.44 10.13
C LEU A 348 11.20 -17.43 8.61
N PHE A 349 10.78 -16.31 8.02
CA PHE A 349 10.72 -16.16 6.58
C PHE A 349 12.10 -16.19 5.93
N LEU A 350 13.10 -15.51 6.50
CA LEU A 350 14.49 -15.56 6.03
C LEU A 350 15.06 -16.97 6.13
N GLN A 351 14.79 -17.68 7.21
CA GLN A 351 15.18 -19.08 7.38
C GLN A 351 14.52 -19.97 6.30
N PHE A 352 13.25 -19.75 5.98
CA PHE A 352 12.56 -20.45 4.90
C PHE A 352 13.21 -20.17 3.53
N LYS A 353 13.51 -18.90 3.22
CA LYS A 353 14.23 -18.52 1.98
C LYS A 353 15.58 -19.22 1.87
N MET A 354 16.32 -19.35 2.97
CA MET A 354 17.62 -20.04 3.01
C MET A 354 17.50 -21.56 2.92
N TYR A 355 16.42 -22.15 3.44
CA TYR A 355 16.19 -23.60 3.42
C TYR A 355 15.94 -24.14 2.01
N ARG A 356 15.53 -23.31 1.08
CA ARG A 356 15.21 -23.63 -0.32
C ARG A 356 16.40 -23.97 -1.22
N LYS A 357 17.58 -24.15 -0.75
CA LYS A 357 18.77 -24.39 -1.59
C LYS A 357 18.79 -25.76 -2.24
#